data_3a487abf250340a7150ab49e21e76295
#
_entry.id   3a487abf250340a7150ab49e21e76295
#
_cell.length_a   1.000
_cell.length_b   1.000
_cell.length_c   1.000
_cell.angle_alpha   90.00
_cell.angle_beta   90.00
_cell.angle_gamma   90.00
#
_symmetry.space_group_name_H-M   'P 1'
#
loop_
_entity.id
_entity.type
_entity.pdbx_description
1 polymer ?
#
loop_
_entity_poly.entity_id
_entity_poly.type
_entity_poly.pdbx_seq_one_letter_code
_entity_poly.pdbx_strand_id
1 'polypeptide(L)'
;MKRLFTVLFCAVLICCFFSGCGSRNDGEVGGNNNSQISTSDNEPTKDELSAEDFEKKLNGVSDFSFVTETQDDEKELSMFPYEGLVSCVMVSKDDVNIATFFEFDSDENAKRIIEDSKRSNSSDYKEETGKNFDKIRQGSVVIEQVGKTVITITSEDKTVTDTILDVTGY
;
A
#
# COMPACT_ATOMS: atom_id res chain seq x y z
N MET A 1 -26.01 -1.17 5.65
CA MET A 1 -26.00 -0.07 4.67
C MET A 1 -24.82 0.90 4.85
N LYS A 2 -24.48 1.34 6.08
CA LYS A 2 -23.31 2.24 6.29
C LYS A 2 -21.97 1.60 5.91
N ARG A 3 -21.75 0.31 6.17
CA ARG A 3 -20.50 -0.41 5.86
C ARG A 3 -20.23 -0.54 4.37
N LEU A 4 -21.28 -0.77 3.58
CA LEU A 4 -21.17 -0.89 2.12
C LEU A 4 -20.70 0.43 1.46
N PHE A 5 -21.12 1.57 2.00
CA PHE A 5 -20.72 2.89 1.49
C PHE A 5 -19.23 3.17 1.74
N THR A 6 -18.69 2.76 2.89
CA THR A 6 -17.27 2.98 3.23
C THR A 6 -16.36 2.16 2.30
N VAL A 7 -16.69 0.89 2.07
CA VAL A 7 -15.92 0.02 1.16
C VAL A 7 -15.97 0.56 -0.27
N LEU A 8 -17.13 0.99 -0.74
CA LEU A 8 -17.30 1.54 -2.09
C LEU A 8 -16.51 2.84 -2.27
N PHE A 9 -16.46 3.69 -1.26
CA PHE A 9 -15.73 4.96 -1.32
C PHE A 9 -14.21 4.76 -1.39
N CYS A 10 -13.66 3.79 -0.63
CA CYS A 10 -12.23 3.46 -0.67
C CYS A 10 -11.83 2.81 -2.00
N ALA A 11 -12.65 1.92 -2.55
CA ALA A 11 -12.41 1.34 -3.86
C ALA A 11 -12.36 2.42 -4.96
N VAL A 12 -13.22 3.44 -4.89
CA VAL A 12 -13.21 4.57 -5.83
C VAL A 12 -11.97 5.44 -5.68
N LEU A 13 -11.47 5.67 -4.45
CA LEU A 13 -10.24 6.44 -4.24
C LEU A 13 -9.02 5.72 -4.83
N ILE A 14 -8.90 4.42 -4.62
CA ILE A 14 -7.81 3.62 -5.18
C ILE A 14 -7.90 3.60 -6.72
N CYS A 15 -9.09 3.45 -7.30
CA CYS A 15 -9.30 3.48 -8.75
C CYS A 15 -9.02 4.84 -9.38
N CYS A 16 -9.22 5.97 -8.67
CA CYS A 16 -8.93 7.30 -9.20
C CYS A 16 -7.44 7.54 -9.44
N PHE A 17 -6.56 6.85 -8.71
CA PHE A 17 -5.12 6.92 -8.97
C PHE A 17 -4.69 6.17 -10.24
N PHE A 18 -5.48 5.21 -10.72
CA PHE A 18 -5.19 4.42 -11.92
C PHE A 18 -5.81 4.97 -13.21
N SER A 19 -6.62 6.02 -13.17
CA SER A 19 -7.33 6.57 -14.34
C SER A 19 -6.55 7.66 -15.09
N GLY A 20 -5.23 7.72 -14.95
CA GLY A 20 -4.38 8.62 -15.72
C GLY A 20 -4.24 8.14 -17.17
N CYS A 21 -4.97 8.75 -18.11
CA CYS A 21 -4.81 8.58 -19.55
C CYS A 21 -3.42 9.03 -19.98
N GLY A 22 -2.47 8.10 -20.12
CA GLY A 22 -1.12 8.36 -20.60
C GLY A 22 -1.05 8.41 -22.10
N SER A 23 -0.68 9.54 -22.66
CA SER A 23 -0.27 9.73 -24.04
C SER A 23 1.11 9.09 -24.25
N ARG A 24 1.23 8.25 -25.30
CA ARG A 24 2.49 7.66 -25.74
C ARG A 24 3.45 8.74 -26.25
N ASN A 25 4.70 8.67 -25.80
CA ASN A 25 5.83 9.16 -26.57
C ASN A 25 6.96 8.14 -26.50
N ASP A 26 7.27 7.56 -27.64
CA ASP A 26 8.44 6.72 -27.88
C ASP A 26 9.71 7.58 -27.85
N GLY A 27 10.70 7.16 -27.08
CA GLY A 27 12.03 7.76 -27.05
C GLY A 27 13.04 6.76 -26.53
N GLU A 28 13.66 6.03 -27.47
CA GLU A 28 14.83 5.17 -27.24
C GLU A 28 16.04 6.02 -26.85
N VAL A 29 16.69 5.71 -25.73
CA VAL A 29 18.15 5.95 -25.57
C VAL A 29 18.75 4.85 -24.73
N GLY A 30 19.63 4.05 -25.34
CA GLY A 30 20.41 3.04 -24.67
C GLY A 30 21.46 3.63 -23.73
N GLY A 31 21.68 2.99 -22.61
CA GLY A 31 22.75 3.25 -21.68
C GLY A 31 23.05 1.99 -20.88
N ASN A 32 23.99 1.19 -21.38
CA ASN A 32 24.50 0.01 -20.74
C ASN A 32 25.44 0.44 -19.59
N ASN A 33 25.02 0.33 -18.34
CA ASN A 33 25.94 0.38 -17.19
C ASN A 33 25.71 -0.85 -16.33
N ASN A 34 26.54 -1.85 -16.59
CA ASN A 34 26.71 -3.03 -15.78
C ASN A 34 27.47 -2.63 -14.49
N SER A 35 26.76 -2.18 -13.49
CA SER A 35 27.28 -2.05 -12.12
C SER A 35 26.88 -3.30 -11.36
N GLN A 36 27.86 -4.19 -11.13
CA GLN A 36 27.75 -5.22 -10.11
C GLN A 36 27.52 -4.52 -8.76
N ILE A 37 26.26 -4.54 -8.31
CA ILE A 37 25.91 -4.16 -6.95
C ILE A 37 26.34 -5.30 -6.07
N SER A 38 27.45 -5.11 -5.35
CA SER A 38 27.78 -5.94 -4.19
C SER A 38 26.66 -5.73 -3.18
N THR A 39 25.84 -6.75 -2.96
CA THR A 39 24.84 -6.77 -1.88
C THR A 39 25.58 -6.58 -0.56
N SER A 40 25.45 -5.39 -0.01
CA SER A 40 25.90 -5.08 1.34
C SER A 40 24.92 -5.77 2.29
N ASP A 41 25.45 -6.61 3.20
CA ASP A 41 24.69 -7.29 4.26
C ASP A 41 24.04 -6.33 5.29
N ASN A 42 24.08 -5.01 5.04
CA ASN A 42 23.62 -3.94 5.92
C ASN A 42 22.40 -3.17 5.38
N GLU A 43 21.69 -3.67 4.38
CA GLU A 43 20.43 -3.04 3.97
C GLU A 43 19.37 -3.19 5.06
N PRO A 44 18.60 -2.13 5.33
CA PRO A 44 17.53 -2.19 6.33
C PRO A 44 16.48 -3.24 5.96
N THR A 45 15.98 -3.94 6.97
CA THR A 45 14.88 -4.90 6.85
C THR A 45 13.75 -4.51 7.78
N LYS A 46 12.52 -4.88 7.41
CA LYS A 46 11.32 -4.68 8.23
C LYS A 46 10.63 -6.01 8.48
N ASP A 47 9.90 -6.09 9.60
CA ASP A 47 9.10 -7.26 9.93
C ASP A 47 7.78 -7.22 9.13
N GLU A 48 7.46 -8.35 8.50
CA GLU A 48 6.18 -8.55 7.84
C GLU A 48 5.08 -8.78 8.88
N LEU A 49 3.97 -8.06 8.77
CA LEU A 49 2.81 -8.25 9.64
C LEU A 49 1.76 -9.11 8.94
N SER A 50 0.95 -9.83 9.72
CA SER A 50 -0.34 -10.35 9.27
C SER A 50 -1.43 -9.27 9.38
N ALA A 51 -2.55 -9.48 8.69
CA ALA A 51 -3.72 -8.63 8.81
C ALA A 51 -4.25 -8.57 10.25
N GLU A 52 -4.21 -9.70 10.98
CA GLU A 52 -4.60 -9.80 12.39
C GLU A 52 -3.66 -8.97 13.30
N ASP A 53 -2.35 -9.05 13.09
CA ASP A 53 -1.38 -8.28 13.87
C ASP A 53 -1.49 -6.78 13.59
N PHE A 54 -1.73 -6.40 12.34
CA PHE A 54 -1.97 -5.01 11.95
C PHE A 54 -3.20 -4.44 12.69
N GLU A 55 -4.33 -5.15 12.64
CA GLU A 55 -5.55 -4.76 13.36
C GLU A 55 -5.31 -4.67 14.87
N LYS A 56 -4.65 -5.67 15.47
CA LYS A 56 -4.34 -5.72 16.89
C LYS A 56 -3.46 -4.57 17.35
N LYS A 57 -2.44 -4.20 16.56
CA LYS A 57 -1.56 -3.07 16.87
C LYS A 57 -2.33 -1.75 16.87
N LEU A 58 -3.22 -1.53 15.92
CA LEU A 58 -3.99 -0.30 15.81
C LEU A 58 -5.20 -0.23 16.74
N ASN A 59 -5.75 -1.36 17.19
CA ASN A 59 -6.83 -1.37 18.21
C ASN A 59 -6.45 -0.72 19.53
N GLY A 60 -5.14 -0.56 19.81
CA GLY A 60 -4.63 0.19 20.95
C GLY A 60 -4.61 1.72 20.75
N VAL A 61 -4.87 2.18 19.53
CA VAL A 61 -4.88 3.60 19.17
C VAL A 61 -6.32 4.10 19.12
N SER A 62 -6.65 5.14 19.88
CA SER A 62 -8.01 5.69 19.93
C SER A 62 -8.44 6.29 18.60
N ASP A 63 -9.75 6.32 18.40
CA ASP A 63 -10.44 7.03 17.31
C ASP A 63 -10.33 6.39 15.91
N PHE A 64 -9.88 5.12 15.80
CA PHE A 64 -9.94 4.38 14.54
C PHE A 64 -11.17 3.46 14.47
N SER A 65 -11.77 3.39 13.29
CA SER A 65 -12.80 2.40 12.92
C SER A 65 -12.20 1.39 11.97
N PHE A 66 -12.58 0.11 12.12
CA PHE A 66 -12.00 -1.00 11.36
C PHE A 66 -13.06 -1.74 10.53
N VAL A 67 -12.65 -2.18 9.34
CA VAL A 67 -13.34 -3.17 8.53
C VAL A 67 -12.29 -4.18 8.08
N THR A 68 -12.53 -5.46 8.36
CA THR A 68 -11.64 -6.56 7.97
C THR A 68 -12.39 -7.49 7.03
N GLU A 69 -11.77 -7.81 5.90
CA GLU A 69 -12.25 -8.76 4.90
C GLU A 69 -11.20 -9.85 4.71
N THR A 70 -11.61 -11.09 4.59
CA THR A 70 -10.72 -12.27 4.48
C THR A 70 -11.07 -13.12 3.27
N GLN A 71 -10.32 -14.19 3.02
CA GLN A 71 -10.61 -15.15 1.94
C GLN A 71 -12.03 -15.75 2.01
N ASP A 72 -12.60 -15.86 3.21
CA ASP A 72 -13.96 -16.34 3.39
C ASP A 72 -15.00 -15.34 2.86
N ASP A 73 -14.59 -14.08 2.66
CA ASP A 73 -15.38 -12.99 2.10
C ASP A 73 -15.04 -12.74 0.63
N GLU A 74 -14.89 -13.78 -0.19
CA GLU A 74 -14.46 -13.70 -1.60
C GLU A 74 -15.21 -12.63 -2.40
N LYS A 75 -16.50 -12.44 -2.13
CA LYS A 75 -17.30 -11.42 -2.81
C LYS A 75 -16.82 -10.01 -2.48
N GLU A 76 -16.45 -9.74 -1.25
CA GLU A 76 -15.99 -8.43 -0.79
C GLU A 76 -14.54 -8.20 -1.27
N LEU A 77 -13.67 -9.21 -1.17
CA LEU A 77 -12.30 -9.14 -1.71
C LEU A 77 -12.28 -8.96 -3.23
N SER A 78 -13.25 -9.53 -3.96
CA SER A 78 -13.36 -9.37 -5.42
C SER A 78 -13.66 -7.94 -5.88
N MET A 79 -13.99 -7.04 -4.96
CA MET A 79 -14.12 -5.61 -5.25
C MET A 79 -12.76 -4.91 -5.44
N PHE A 80 -11.69 -5.52 -4.96
CA PHE A 80 -10.33 -5.04 -5.18
C PHE A 80 -9.75 -5.69 -6.44
N PRO A 81 -9.17 -4.91 -7.37
CA PRO A 81 -8.64 -5.44 -8.64
C PRO A 81 -7.25 -6.09 -8.47
N TYR A 82 -7.00 -6.77 -7.36
CA TYR A 82 -5.70 -7.32 -7.02
C TYR A 82 -5.70 -8.83 -7.05
N GLU A 83 -4.82 -9.41 -7.87
CA GLU A 83 -4.60 -10.85 -7.93
C GLU A 83 -3.89 -11.33 -6.65
N GLY A 84 -4.31 -12.48 -6.12
CA GLY A 84 -3.71 -13.11 -4.95
C GLY A 84 -3.99 -12.41 -3.62
N LEU A 85 -4.99 -11.51 -3.56
CA LEU A 85 -5.39 -10.89 -2.31
C LEU A 85 -6.02 -11.93 -1.37
N VAL A 86 -5.48 -12.07 -0.17
CA VAL A 86 -5.90 -13.02 0.86
C VAL A 86 -6.78 -12.36 1.91
N SER A 87 -6.36 -11.16 2.35
CA SER A 87 -7.13 -10.39 3.31
C SER A 87 -6.88 -8.90 3.16
N CYS A 88 -7.80 -8.11 3.69
CA CYS A 88 -7.73 -6.66 3.69
C CYS A 88 -8.24 -6.12 5.02
N VAL A 89 -7.49 -5.22 5.64
CA VAL A 89 -7.94 -4.46 6.80
C VAL A 89 -7.98 -2.99 6.44
N MET A 90 -9.17 -2.41 6.52
CA MET A 90 -9.37 -0.99 6.31
C MET A 90 -9.55 -0.29 7.64
N VAL A 91 -8.83 0.78 7.82
CA VAL A 91 -8.81 1.58 9.04
C VAL A 91 -9.10 3.02 8.66
N SER A 92 -10.03 3.64 9.35
CA SER A 92 -10.34 5.07 9.15
C SER A 92 -10.48 5.79 10.48
N LYS A 93 -9.94 7.00 10.54
CA LYS A 93 -10.22 7.96 11.61
C LYS A 93 -11.44 8.79 11.24
N ASP A 94 -11.54 9.14 9.96
CA ASP A 94 -12.65 9.91 9.38
C ASP A 94 -12.69 9.63 7.86
N ASP A 95 -13.48 10.40 7.11
CA ASP A 95 -13.69 10.19 5.68
C ASP A 95 -12.46 10.51 4.79
N VAL A 96 -11.42 11.17 5.33
CA VAL A 96 -10.23 11.62 4.59
C VAL A 96 -8.92 11.01 5.10
N ASN A 97 -8.92 10.43 6.31
CA ASN A 97 -7.77 9.81 6.94
C ASN A 97 -7.97 8.29 6.98
N ILE A 98 -7.50 7.60 5.95
CA ILE A 98 -7.77 6.18 5.71
C ILE A 98 -6.44 5.46 5.50
N ALA A 99 -6.31 4.28 6.10
CA ALA A 99 -5.28 3.32 5.75
C ALA A 99 -5.91 2.00 5.36
N THR A 100 -5.31 1.32 4.37
CA THR A 100 -5.70 -0.02 3.99
C THR A 100 -4.47 -0.90 4.00
N PHE A 101 -4.57 -1.99 4.72
CA PHE A 101 -3.57 -3.03 4.77
C PHE A 101 -4.04 -4.22 3.94
N PHE A 102 -3.19 -4.70 3.06
CA PHE A 102 -3.45 -5.82 2.18
C PHE A 102 -2.45 -6.94 2.47
N GLU A 103 -2.94 -8.16 2.54
CA GLU A 103 -2.13 -9.37 2.62
C GLU A 103 -2.36 -10.21 1.36
N PHE A 104 -1.25 -10.62 0.73
CA PHE A 104 -1.24 -11.38 -0.52
C PHE A 104 -0.73 -12.80 -0.30
N ASP A 105 -1.01 -13.66 -1.26
CA ASP A 105 -0.49 -15.03 -1.31
C ASP A 105 1.03 -15.07 -1.62
N SER A 106 1.57 -14.01 -2.23
CA SER A 106 2.97 -13.92 -2.64
C SER A 106 3.52 -12.50 -2.63
N ASP A 107 4.84 -12.38 -2.46
CA ASP A 107 5.59 -11.11 -2.55
C ASP A 107 5.44 -10.47 -3.95
N GLU A 108 5.37 -11.30 -4.98
CA GLU A 108 5.24 -10.84 -6.36
C GLU A 108 3.90 -10.11 -6.58
N ASN A 109 2.80 -10.65 -6.03
CA ASN A 109 1.49 -10.01 -6.12
C ASN A 109 1.43 -8.72 -5.29
N ALA A 110 2.03 -8.71 -4.10
CA ALA A 110 2.17 -7.50 -3.29
C ALA A 110 2.97 -6.40 -4.01
N LYS A 111 4.08 -6.75 -4.64
CA LYS A 111 4.97 -5.81 -5.34
C LYS A 111 4.30 -5.12 -6.52
N ARG A 112 3.34 -5.77 -7.18
CA ARG A 112 2.58 -5.16 -8.28
C ARG A 112 1.89 -3.86 -7.88
N ILE A 113 1.43 -3.72 -6.64
CA ILE A 113 0.81 -2.46 -6.19
C ILE A 113 1.81 -1.31 -6.24
N ILE A 114 3.05 -1.53 -5.78
CA ILE A 114 4.12 -0.52 -5.86
C ILE A 114 4.44 -0.18 -7.32
N GLU A 115 4.60 -1.20 -8.16
CA GLU A 115 4.93 -1.00 -9.58
C GLU A 115 3.84 -0.25 -10.34
N ASP A 116 2.58 -0.60 -10.11
CA ASP A 116 1.45 0.08 -10.72
C ASP A 116 1.32 1.52 -10.24
N SER A 117 1.57 1.77 -8.96
CA SER A 117 1.59 3.12 -8.41
C SER A 117 2.72 3.96 -9.00
N LYS A 118 3.92 3.42 -9.17
CA LYS A 118 5.04 4.09 -9.84
C LYS A 118 4.73 4.40 -11.31
N ARG A 119 4.05 3.48 -11.99
CA ARG A 119 3.66 3.62 -13.40
C ARG A 119 2.60 4.69 -13.62
N SER A 120 1.67 4.81 -12.69
CA SER A 120 0.57 5.79 -12.75
C SER A 120 0.99 7.21 -12.39
N ASN A 121 2.05 7.36 -11.58
CA ASN A 121 2.50 8.62 -11.01
C ASN A 121 3.88 9.01 -11.57
N SER A 122 3.89 9.61 -12.73
CA SER A 122 5.06 9.71 -13.60
C SER A 122 6.23 10.61 -13.15
N SER A 123 6.21 11.33 -12.00
CA SER A 123 7.39 12.15 -11.66
C SER A 123 7.60 12.64 -10.21
N ASP A 124 6.63 12.63 -9.33
CA ASP A 124 6.77 13.36 -8.06
C ASP A 124 6.61 12.49 -6.81
N TYR A 125 7.20 11.31 -6.78
CA TYR A 125 7.24 10.50 -5.56
C TYR A 125 8.65 10.39 -4.98
N LYS A 126 8.74 10.24 -3.66
CA LYS A 126 9.96 9.85 -2.95
C LYS A 126 9.92 8.35 -2.75
N GLU A 127 11.03 7.71 -3.05
CA GLU A 127 11.22 6.27 -2.90
C GLU A 127 12.22 5.95 -1.80
N GLU A 128 11.93 4.92 -1.02
CA GLU A 128 12.83 4.30 -0.05
C GLU A 128 12.75 2.79 -0.26
N THR A 129 13.90 2.13 -0.40
CA THR A 129 13.98 0.71 -0.67
C THR A 129 14.93 0.07 0.33
N GLY A 130 14.56 -1.10 0.85
CA GLY A 130 15.40 -1.93 1.69
C GLY A 130 15.48 -3.35 1.15
N LYS A 131 16.01 -4.27 1.95
CA LYS A 131 16.22 -5.66 1.56
C LYS A 131 14.91 -6.39 1.23
N ASN A 132 13.84 -6.10 1.96
CA ASN A 132 12.54 -6.77 1.83
C ASN A 132 11.36 -5.80 1.83
N PHE A 133 11.60 -4.51 1.60
CA PHE A 133 10.54 -3.51 1.51
C PHE A 133 10.81 -2.48 0.43
N ASP A 134 9.73 -1.99 -0.15
CA ASP A 134 9.68 -0.82 -1.03
C ASP A 134 8.63 0.15 -0.52
N LYS A 135 8.97 1.44 -0.42
CA LYS A 135 8.10 2.51 0.04
C LYS A 135 8.08 3.65 -0.95
N ILE A 136 6.90 4.14 -1.25
CA ILE A 136 6.73 5.36 -2.03
C ILE A 136 5.86 6.35 -1.25
N ARG A 137 6.20 7.63 -1.36
CA ARG A 137 5.39 8.72 -0.80
C ARG A 137 5.16 9.79 -1.85
N GLN A 138 3.89 10.12 -2.07
CA GLN A 138 3.47 11.18 -2.97
C GLN A 138 2.41 12.05 -2.29
N GLY A 139 2.78 13.28 -1.95
CA GLY A 139 1.87 14.18 -1.24
C GLY A 139 1.36 13.57 0.06
N SER A 140 0.05 13.42 0.15
CA SER A 140 -0.69 12.83 1.29
C SER A 140 -0.78 11.29 1.25
N VAL A 141 -0.22 10.65 0.22
CA VAL A 141 -0.29 9.20 0.04
C VAL A 141 1.05 8.55 0.39
N VAL A 142 0.99 7.48 1.17
CA VAL A 142 2.11 6.56 1.42
C VAL A 142 1.68 5.18 1.01
N ILE A 143 2.54 4.49 0.26
CA ILE A 143 2.37 3.07 -0.05
C ILE A 143 3.68 2.40 0.33
N GLU A 144 3.60 1.35 1.14
CA GLU A 144 4.76 0.58 1.54
C GLU A 144 4.45 -0.91 1.46
N GLN A 145 5.31 -1.64 0.79
CA GLN A 145 5.27 -3.09 0.69
C GLN A 145 6.37 -3.68 1.57
N VAL A 146 6.04 -4.70 2.35
CA VAL A 146 6.99 -5.50 3.14
C VAL A 146 6.63 -6.97 2.92
N GLY A 147 7.51 -7.73 2.26
CA GLY A 147 7.20 -9.12 1.92
C GLY A 147 5.88 -9.23 1.14
N LYS A 148 4.95 -10.06 1.64
CA LYS A 148 3.62 -10.30 1.04
C LYS A 148 2.58 -9.26 1.40
N THR A 149 2.94 -8.22 2.10
CA THR A 149 1.97 -7.25 2.64
C THR A 149 2.20 -5.85 2.11
N VAL A 150 1.14 -5.09 1.99
CA VAL A 150 1.16 -3.70 1.53
C VAL A 150 0.28 -2.86 2.42
N ILE A 151 0.79 -1.72 2.87
CA ILE A 151 -0.03 -0.68 3.48
C ILE A 151 -0.18 0.49 2.51
N THR A 152 -1.38 1.00 2.37
CA THR A 152 -1.65 2.28 1.70
C THR A 152 -2.26 3.24 2.70
N ILE A 153 -1.71 4.43 2.84
CA ILE A 153 -2.21 5.47 3.74
C ILE A 153 -2.52 6.71 2.91
N THR A 154 -3.75 7.18 3.01
CA THR A 154 -4.16 8.47 2.46
C THR A 154 -4.56 9.35 3.63
N SER A 155 -3.82 10.41 3.90
CA SER A 155 -4.08 11.32 5.01
C SER A 155 -3.43 12.68 4.77
N GLU A 156 -4.21 13.75 4.94
CA GLU A 156 -3.68 15.11 4.97
C GLU A 156 -3.05 15.44 6.35
N ASP A 157 -3.37 14.66 7.37
CA ASP A 157 -2.79 14.77 8.71
C ASP A 157 -1.54 13.90 8.85
N LYS A 158 -0.39 14.57 8.82
CA LYS A 158 0.89 13.89 9.01
C LYS A 158 0.95 13.10 10.32
N THR A 159 0.30 13.57 11.39
CA THR A 159 0.29 12.89 12.70
C THR A 159 -0.41 11.54 12.59
N VAL A 160 -1.50 11.45 11.84
CA VAL A 160 -2.21 10.19 11.58
C VAL A 160 -1.31 9.23 10.81
N THR A 161 -0.69 9.71 9.73
CA THR A 161 0.25 8.89 8.94
C THR A 161 1.40 8.37 9.79
N ASP A 162 2.08 9.25 10.54
CA ASP A 162 3.21 8.87 11.38
C ASP A 162 2.77 7.89 12.49
N THR A 163 1.60 8.10 13.11
CA THR A 163 1.08 7.19 14.13
C THR A 163 0.86 5.78 13.58
N ILE A 164 0.27 5.67 12.39
CA ILE A 164 0.03 4.36 11.76
C ILE A 164 1.36 3.67 11.46
N LEU A 165 2.31 4.37 10.84
CA LEU A 165 3.62 3.82 10.49
C LEU A 165 4.42 3.42 11.74
N ASP A 166 4.46 4.27 12.77
CA ASP A 166 5.21 4.00 14.00
C ASP A 166 4.65 2.80 14.78
N VAL A 167 3.32 2.70 14.90
CA VAL A 167 2.68 1.61 15.64
C VAL A 167 2.81 0.29 14.89
N THR A 168 2.73 0.31 13.56
CA THR A 168 2.81 -0.89 12.72
C THR A 168 4.24 -1.31 12.40
N GLY A 169 5.17 -0.37 12.36
CA GLY A 169 6.58 -0.62 11.98
C GLY A 169 6.83 -0.50 10.48
N TYR A 170 5.87 0.07 9.73
CA TYR A 170 5.97 0.35 8.30
C TYR A 170 6.66 1.67 7.97
#